data_0a429567c5503e47a3fda57c1340e4d7
#
_entry.id   0a429567c5503e47a3fda57c1340e4d7
#
_cell.length_a   1.000
_cell.length_b   1.000
_cell.length_c   1.000
_cell.angle_alpha   90.00
_cell.angle_beta   90.00
_cell.angle_gamma   90.00
#
_symmetry.space_group_name_H-M   'P 1'
#
loop_
_entity.id
_entity.type
_entity.pdbx_description
1 polymer ?
#
loop_
_entity_poly.entity_id
_entity_poly.type
_entity_poly.pdbx_seq_one_letter_code
_entity_poly.pdbx_strand_id
1 'polypeptide(L)'
;RSNPSGNSDWQNASGTINIGDDLTITVSGNSADGLNINGATVLNIGKNATINTLYNGELKYSNGDTSDGAHAVRANFHATINIGEGLTAGTLGESSHAVYAAQGRSTTNPTGGSKINIGKGAVLSTAGDGSHTVMMASNNGKIVIEEGAEMTTLGDGSHGVAAYADTSAKGSVANGAVEIGAGSTIATAGGGSHGVFANMTGSVLSLDDNVGITTEGDASHGLLAPVS
;
A
#
# COMPACT_ATOMS: atom_id res chain seq x y z
N ARG A 1 -7.84 -20.96 17.26
CA ARG A 1 -7.02 -21.50 18.37
C ARG A 1 -5.98 -20.46 18.71
N SER A 2 -6.07 -19.82 19.87
CA SER A 2 -5.03 -18.93 20.39
C SER A 2 -3.81 -19.78 20.77
N ASN A 3 -2.66 -19.51 20.16
CA ASN A 3 -1.38 -20.09 20.60
C ASN A 3 -1.02 -19.47 21.95
N PRO A 4 -0.89 -20.24 23.03
CA PRO A 4 -0.63 -19.71 24.37
C PRO A 4 0.77 -19.10 24.54
N SER A 5 1.69 -19.25 23.59
CA SER A 5 3.04 -18.66 23.63
C SER A 5 3.12 -17.25 23.00
N GLY A 6 2.02 -16.70 22.48
CA GLY A 6 2.03 -15.34 21.87
C GLY A 6 2.88 -15.21 20.60
N ASN A 7 3.51 -16.28 20.15
CA ASN A 7 4.27 -16.32 18.91
C ASN A 7 3.37 -16.84 17.80
N SER A 8 2.95 -15.98 16.89
CA SER A 8 2.15 -16.39 15.76
C SER A 8 3.05 -17.10 14.74
N ASP A 9 2.92 -18.43 14.65
CA ASP A 9 3.71 -19.28 13.72
C ASP A 9 3.57 -18.83 12.25
N TRP A 10 2.51 -18.10 11.93
CA TRP A 10 2.31 -17.55 10.58
C TRP A 10 3.30 -16.43 10.20
N GLN A 11 3.99 -15.79 11.15
CA GLN A 11 5.08 -14.83 10.85
C GLN A 11 6.28 -15.51 10.19
N ASN A 12 6.46 -16.81 10.43
CA ASN A 12 7.52 -17.61 9.86
C ASN A 12 7.05 -18.50 8.70
N ALA A 13 5.76 -18.37 8.32
CA ALA A 13 5.24 -19.09 7.17
C ALA A 13 6.03 -18.70 5.93
N SER A 14 6.43 -19.69 5.13
CA SER A 14 7.10 -19.49 3.87
C SER A 14 6.48 -20.39 2.81
N GLY A 15 6.42 -19.93 1.60
CA GLY A 15 5.85 -20.68 0.49
C GLY A 15 5.70 -19.82 -0.74
N THR A 16 5.34 -20.45 -1.85
CA THR A 16 5.05 -19.74 -3.10
C THR A 16 3.66 -20.08 -3.56
N ILE A 17 2.88 -19.04 -3.89
CA ILE A 17 1.55 -19.13 -4.48
C ILE A 17 1.67 -18.55 -5.89
N ASN A 18 1.23 -19.31 -6.90
CA ASN A 18 1.20 -18.84 -8.28
C ASN A 18 -0.26 -18.82 -8.77
N ILE A 19 -0.68 -17.68 -9.28
CA ILE A 19 -2.01 -17.44 -9.86
C ILE A 19 -1.79 -16.97 -11.31
N GLY A 20 -2.58 -17.47 -12.23
CA GLY A 20 -2.51 -17.08 -13.64
C GLY A 20 -3.06 -15.68 -13.91
N ASP A 21 -3.31 -15.41 -15.19
CA ASP A 21 -3.85 -14.15 -15.69
C ASP A 21 -5.34 -13.97 -15.30
N ASP A 22 -5.84 -12.74 -15.44
CA ASP A 22 -7.26 -12.36 -15.34
C ASP A 22 -7.88 -12.67 -13.95
N LEU A 23 -7.06 -12.66 -12.89
CA LEU A 23 -7.57 -12.79 -11.51
C LEU A 23 -8.54 -11.66 -11.19
N THR A 24 -9.73 -12.00 -10.68
CA THR A 24 -10.67 -11.00 -10.16
C THR A 24 -10.97 -11.28 -8.69
N ILE A 25 -10.74 -10.26 -7.83
CA ILE A 25 -11.10 -10.27 -6.41
C ILE A 25 -11.96 -9.04 -6.13
N THR A 26 -13.11 -9.26 -5.51
CA THR A 26 -13.96 -8.18 -4.99
C THR A 26 -14.38 -8.54 -3.58
N VAL A 27 -14.08 -7.67 -2.63
CA VAL A 27 -14.46 -7.84 -1.22
C VAL A 27 -15.29 -6.66 -0.75
N SER A 28 -16.26 -6.91 0.12
CA SER A 28 -17.18 -5.88 0.65
C SER A 28 -17.28 -5.90 2.18
N GLY A 29 -16.51 -6.77 2.83
CA GLY A 29 -16.50 -6.87 4.29
C GLY A 29 -15.69 -5.77 4.96
N ASN A 30 -16.08 -5.41 6.19
CA ASN A 30 -15.32 -4.50 7.04
C ASN A 30 -13.91 -5.07 7.27
N SER A 31 -12.87 -4.24 7.12
CA SER A 31 -11.45 -4.62 7.26
C SER A 31 -11.04 -5.85 6.42
N ALA A 32 -11.71 -6.08 5.29
CA ALA A 32 -11.45 -7.22 4.43
C ALA A 32 -10.52 -6.82 3.29
N ASP A 33 -9.24 -7.19 3.37
CA ASP A 33 -8.28 -6.97 2.31
C ASP A 33 -8.58 -7.84 1.08
N GLY A 34 -8.33 -7.32 -0.12
CA GLY A 34 -8.39 -8.10 -1.35
C GLY A 34 -7.31 -9.18 -1.36
N LEU A 35 -6.07 -8.78 -1.15
CA LEU A 35 -4.91 -9.64 -0.92
C LEU A 35 -4.21 -9.23 0.37
N ASN A 36 -3.98 -10.20 1.25
CA ASN A 36 -3.22 -9.99 2.49
C ASN A 36 -2.22 -11.12 2.65
N ILE A 37 -0.97 -10.85 2.30
CA ILE A 37 0.12 -11.83 2.30
C ILE A 37 1.07 -11.55 3.45
N ASN A 38 1.36 -12.58 4.22
CA ASN A 38 2.13 -12.49 5.45
C ASN A 38 3.34 -13.44 5.45
N GLY A 39 4.33 -13.14 6.29
CA GLY A 39 5.52 -13.94 6.46
C GLY A 39 6.43 -13.91 5.23
N ALA A 40 7.34 -14.86 5.10
CA ALA A 40 8.24 -14.98 3.95
C ALA A 40 7.55 -15.62 2.72
N THR A 41 6.23 -15.42 2.57
CA THR A 41 5.45 -15.95 1.45
C THR A 41 5.67 -15.11 0.20
N VAL A 42 5.83 -15.79 -0.93
CA VAL A 42 5.87 -15.17 -2.27
C VAL A 42 4.55 -15.45 -2.99
N LEU A 43 3.86 -14.39 -3.41
CA LEU A 43 2.68 -14.48 -4.28
C LEU A 43 3.04 -13.95 -5.67
N ASN A 44 2.80 -14.76 -6.69
CA ASN A 44 2.92 -14.35 -8.08
C ASN A 44 1.55 -14.39 -8.74
N ILE A 45 1.15 -13.30 -9.38
CA ILE A 45 -0.10 -13.15 -10.12
C ILE A 45 0.26 -12.74 -11.56
N GLY A 46 -0.42 -13.34 -12.52
CA GLY A 46 -0.26 -13.02 -13.94
C GLY A 46 -0.77 -11.62 -14.29
N LYS A 47 -1.14 -11.43 -15.56
CA LYS A 47 -1.59 -10.14 -16.11
C LYS A 47 -3.06 -9.88 -15.83
N ASN A 48 -3.47 -8.61 -16.00
CA ASN A 48 -4.86 -8.12 -15.97
C ASN A 48 -5.60 -8.45 -14.67
N ALA A 49 -4.92 -8.48 -13.54
CA ALA A 49 -5.59 -8.70 -12.26
C ALA A 49 -6.50 -7.51 -11.91
N THR A 50 -7.69 -7.80 -11.37
CA THR A 50 -8.63 -6.79 -10.85
C THR A 50 -8.89 -7.08 -9.37
N ILE A 51 -8.57 -6.12 -8.49
CA ILE A 51 -8.65 -6.31 -7.03
C ILE A 51 -9.31 -5.09 -6.40
N ASN A 52 -10.55 -5.23 -5.93
CA ASN A 52 -11.33 -4.14 -5.39
C ASN A 52 -11.85 -4.43 -3.98
N THR A 53 -11.79 -3.42 -3.11
CA THR A 53 -12.47 -3.42 -1.82
C THR A 53 -13.60 -2.38 -1.85
N LEU A 54 -14.83 -2.85 -1.65
CA LEU A 54 -16.04 -2.04 -1.81
C LEU A 54 -16.60 -1.52 -0.48
N TYR A 55 -16.00 -1.86 0.66
CA TYR A 55 -16.44 -1.33 1.94
C TYR A 55 -16.12 0.17 2.01
N ASN A 56 -17.13 0.99 2.24
CA ASN A 56 -17.04 2.45 2.27
C ASN A 56 -17.41 3.04 3.64
N GLY A 57 -17.45 2.23 4.68
CA GLY A 57 -17.75 2.66 6.04
C GLY A 57 -16.51 3.05 6.82
N GLU A 58 -16.73 3.77 7.93
CA GLU A 58 -15.70 4.03 8.93
C GLU A 58 -15.33 2.72 9.64
N LEU A 59 -14.05 2.42 9.73
CA LEU A 59 -13.55 1.21 10.35
C LEU A 59 -13.36 1.42 11.84
N LYS A 60 -14.29 0.89 12.64
CA LYS A 60 -14.17 0.89 14.12
C LYS A 60 -14.01 -0.53 14.63
N TYR A 61 -12.98 -0.77 15.41
CA TYR A 61 -12.93 -1.96 16.25
C TYR A 61 -13.98 -1.86 17.35
N SER A 62 -14.39 -2.99 17.89
CA SER A 62 -15.35 -3.06 19.00
C SER A 62 -14.89 -2.32 20.28
N ASN A 63 -13.60 -2.00 20.40
CA ASN A 63 -13.00 -1.21 21.46
C ASN A 63 -12.91 0.30 21.16
N GLY A 64 -13.41 0.76 19.99
CA GLY A 64 -13.40 2.16 19.59
C GLY A 64 -12.13 2.63 18.89
N ASP A 65 -11.11 1.77 18.72
CA ASP A 65 -9.94 2.09 17.92
C ASP A 65 -10.29 2.07 16.43
N THR A 66 -9.72 2.98 15.66
CA THR A 66 -9.77 2.92 14.18
C THR A 66 -8.92 1.76 13.70
N SER A 67 -9.48 0.91 12.86
CA SER A 67 -8.70 -0.18 12.24
C SER A 67 -7.88 0.33 11.06
N ASP A 68 -6.83 -0.39 10.71
CA ASP A 68 -6.30 -0.31 9.35
C ASP A 68 -7.43 -0.60 8.35
N GLY A 69 -7.50 0.15 7.25
CA GLY A 69 -8.55 0.02 6.24
C GLY A 69 -8.65 -1.35 5.58
N ALA A 70 -9.52 -1.47 4.60
CA ALA A 70 -9.63 -2.62 3.71
C ALA A 70 -8.78 -2.36 2.47
N HIS A 71 -7.56 -2.90 2.43
CA HIS A 71 -6.62 -2.64 1.34
C HIS A 71 -6.85 -3.56 0.14
N ALA A 72 -6.61 -3.07 -1.09
CA ALA A 72 -6.71 -3.97 -2.23
C ALA A 72 -5.53 -4.96 -2.27
N VAL A 73 -4.30 -4.48 -2.11
CA VAL A 73 -3.07 -5.31 -2.08
C VAL A 73 -2.25 -4.97 -0.84
N ARG A 74 -2.04 -5.93 0.05
CA ARG A 74 -1.27 -5.75 1.28
C ARG A 74 -0.21 -6.82 1.45
N ALA A 75 1.03 -6.40 1.68
CA ALA A 75 2.16 -7.26 2.03
C ALA A 75 2.65 -6.95 3.44
N ASN A 76 2.74 -7.96 4.31
CA ASN A 76 3.19 -7.82 5.69
C ASN A 76 4.36 -8.78 6.00
N PHE A 77 5.17 -8.46 7.00
CA PHE A 77 6.17 -9.38 7.59
C PHE A 77 7.07 -10.06 6.55
N HIS A 78 7.75 -9.31 5.69
CA HIS A 78 8.66 -9.82 4.66
C HIS A 78 7.99 -10.52 3.46
N ALA A 79 6.69 -10.42 3.31
CA ALA A 79 5.98 -10.97 2.16
C ALA A 79 6.47 -10.32 0.85
N THR A 80 6.45 -11.09 -0.22
CA THR A 80 6.70 -10.59 -1.57
C THR A 80 5.49 -10.84 -2.44
N ILE A 81 4.97 -9.79 -3.06
CA ILE A 81 3.86 -9.86 -4.03
C ILE A 81 4.39 -9.39 -5.38
N ASN A 82 4.24 -10.21 -6.40
CA ASN A 82 4.55 -9.89 -7.78
C ASN A 82 3.26 -9.96 -8.60
N ILE A 83 2.87 -8.87 -9.24
CA ILE A 83 1.68 -8.78 -10.11
C ILE A 83 2.13 -8.36 -11.50
N GLY A 84 1.68 -9.06 -12.52
CA GLY A 84 1.99 -8.75 -13.91
C GLY A 84 1.39 -7.43 -14.39
N GLU A 85 1.51 -7.15 -15.68
CA GLU A 85 1.00 -5.92 -16.30
C GLU A 85 -0.54 -5.81 -16.24
N GLY A 86 -1.07 -4.57 -16.23
CA GLY A 86 -2.50 -4.30 -16.31
C GLY A 86 -3.27 -4.51 -15.00
N LEU A 87 -2.62 -4.40 -13.81
CA LEU A 87 -3.34 -4.43 -12.54
C LEU A 87 -4.35 -3.29 -12.47
N THR A 88 -5.60 -3.59 -12.11
CA THR A 88 -6.59 -2.61 -11.64
C THR A 88 -6.84 -2.86 -10.15
N ALA A 89 -6.55 -1.88 -9.29
CA ALA A 89 -6.78 -2.01 -7.85
C ALA A 89 -7.47 -0.77 -7.28
N GLY A 90 -8.59 -0.97 -6.57
CA GLY A 90 -9.40 0.12 -6.05
C GLY A 90 -9.91 -0.10 -4.63
N THR A 91 -10.05 1.01 -3.87
CA THR A 91 -10.62 1.01 -2.52
C THR A 91 -11.61 2.17 -2.34
N LEU A 92 -12.70 1.94 -1.60
CA LEU A 92 -13.71 2.97 -1.31
C LEU A 92 -13.66 3.49 0.14
N GLY A 93 -13.11 2.73 1.07
CA GLY A 93 -13.15 3.05 2.50
C GLY A 93 -12.07 4.02 2.96
N GLU A 94 -12.30 4.63 4.13
CA GLU A 94 -11.29 5.43 4.84
C GLU A 94 -10.07 4.57 5.20
N SER A 95 -8.88 5.19 5.19
CA SER A 95 -7.60 4.54 5.51
C SER A 95 -7.35 3.24 4.73
N SER A 96 -7.95 3.10 3.55
CA SER A 96 -7.92 1.91 2.70
C SER A 96 -7.03 2.16 1.49
N HIS A 97 -5.83 1.60 1.48
CA HIS A 97 -4.85 1.85 0.43
C HIS A 97 -4.99 0.86 -0.74
N ALA A 98 -4.75 1.31 -1.98
CA ALA A 98 -4.76 0.39 -3.12
C ALA A 98 -3.55 -0.57 -3.04
N VAL A 99 -2.36 -0.06 -2.72
CA VAL A 99 -1.13 -0.87 -2.53
C VAL A 99 -0.47 -0.49 -1.22
N TYR A 100 -0.28 -1.45 -0.33
CA TYR A 100 0.24 -1.23 1.00
C TYR A 100 1.35 -2.22 1.40
N ALA A 101 2.57 -1.73 1.54
CA ALA A 101 3.65 -2.48 2.16
C ALA A 101 3.72 -2.13 3.64
N ALA A 102 3.18 -3.00 4.48
CA ALA A 102 3.05 -2.78 5.91
C ALA A 102 4.20 -3.38 6.70
N GLN A 103 4.53 -2.73 7.82
CA GLN A 103 5.38 -3.29 8.86
C GLN A 103 4.53 -4.21 9.73
N GLY A 104 4.85 -5.48 9.77
CA GLY A 104 4.25 -6.34 10.79
C GLY A 104 4.70 -5.95 12.20
N ARG A 105 3.86 -6.16 13.19
CA ARG A 105 4.10 -5.83 14.62
C ARG A 105 5.25 -6.60 15.28
N SER A 106 6.12 -7.26 14.51
CA SER A 106 7.25 -8.03 15.07
C SER A 106 8.42 -7.11 15.37
N THR A 107 8.76 -6.98 16.64
CA THR A 107 9.94 -6.26 17.13
C THR A 107 11.23 -7.07 17.02
N THR A 108 11.17 -8.34 16.58
CA THR A 108 12.28 -9.28 16.73
C THR A 108 13.08 -9.57 15.46
N ASN A 109 12.65 -9.12 14.28
CA ASN A 109 13.41 -9.32 13.05
C ASN A 109 13.36 -8.10 12.11
N PRO A 110 14.31 -7.15 12.22
CA PRO A 110 14.33 -5.93 11.41
C PRO A 110 14.98 -6.12 10.03
N THR A 111 15.36 -7.34 9.61
CA THR A 111 16.31 -7.53 8.50
C THR A 111 15.67 -7.66 7.12
N GLY A 112 14.36 -7.71 6.98
CA GLY A 112 13.71 -7.79 5.67
C GLY A 112 12.38 -7.01 5.63
N GLY A 113 12.19 -6.17 4.64
CA GLY A 113 10.93 -5.46 4.40
C GLY A 113 9.98 -6.22 3.47
N SER A 114 8.72 -5.87 3.54
CA SER A 114 7.72 -6.33 2.57
C SER A 114 8.03 -5.78 1.18
N LYS A 115 7.78 -6.59 0.14
CA LYS A 115 8.05 -6.21 -1.25
C LYS A 115 6.80 -6.36 -2.10
N ILE A 116 6.53 -5.35 -2.94
CA ILE A 116 5.45 -5.39 -3.91
C ILE A 116 6.01 -4.92 -5.25
N ASN A 117 5.89 -5.75 -6.27
CA ASN A 117 6.28 -5.44 -7.64
C ASN A 117 5.03 -5.50 -8.53
N ILE A 118 4.74 -4.41 -9.23
CA ILE A 118 3.58 -4.28 -10.11
C ILE A 118 4.08 -3.95 -11.51
N GLY A 119 3.63 -4.72 -12.48
CA GLY A 119 3.97 -4.54 -13.88
C GLY A 119 3.32 -3.30 -14.50
N LYS A 120 3.61 -3.08 -15.78
CA LYS A 120 3.23 -1.90 -16.56
C LYS A 120 1.73 -1.66 -16.63
N GLY A 121 1.34 -0.38 -16.76
CA GLY A 121 -0.03 0.03 -17.02
C GLY A 121 -0.99 -0.25 -15.86
N ALA A 122 -0.52 -0.19 -14.62
CA ALA A 122 -1.39 -0.33 -13.45
C ALA A 122 -2.36 0.85 -13.31
N VAL A 123 -3.61 0.57 -12.92
CA VAL A 123 -4.62 1.58 -12.57
C VAL A 123 -4.97 1.43 -11.09
N LEU A 124 -4.59 2.42 -10.30
CA LEU A 124 -4.76 2.41 -8.84
C LEU A 124 -5.68 3.56 -8.41
N SER A 125 -6.72 3.27 -7.62
CA SER A 125 -7.65 4.30 -7.19
C SER A 125 -8.06 4.15 -5.73
N THR A 126 -8.24 5.29 -5.04
CA THR A 126 -8.80 5.33 -3.68
C THR A 126 -9.82 6.46 -3.56
N ALA A 127 -10.91 6.23 -2.83
CA ALA A 127 -11.98 7.22 -2.67
C ALA A 127 -12.13 7.72 -1.21
N GLY A 128 -11.76 6.95 -0.22
CA GLY A 128 -11.91 7.34 1.19
C GLY A 128 -10.83 8.27 1.69
N ASP A 129 -11.11 8.98 2.80
CA ASP A 129 -10.16 9.88 3.45
C ASP A 129 -8.97 9.11 4.03
N GLY A 130 -7.77 9.71 4.00
CA GLY A 130 -6.54 9.09 4.45
C GLY A 130 -6.12 7.84 3.64
N SER A 131 -6.68 7.66 2.44
CA SER A 131 -6.49 6.46 1.61
C SER A 131 -5.52 6.75 0.46
N HIS A 132 -4.31 6.20 0.53
CA HIS A 132 -3.27 6.44 -0.47
C HIS A 132 -3.31 5.40 -1.59
N THR A 133 -2.99 5.78 -2.85
CA THR A 133 -2.85 4.74 -3.88
C THR A 133 -1.65 3.84 -3.59
N VAL A 134 -0.54 4.40 -3.11
CA VAL A 134 0.65 3.64 -2.71
C VAL A 134 1.10 4.06 -1.32
N MET A 135 1.15 3.13 -0.39
CA MET A 135 1.61 3.37 0.98
C MET A 135 2.79 2.47 1.34
N MET A 136 3.92 3.09 1.67
CA MET A 136 5.10 2.43 2.22
C MET A 136 5.20 2.70 3.72
N ALA A 137 5.01 1.66 4.54
CA ALA A 137 5.18 1.70 5.99
C ALA A 137 5.95 0.48 6.50
N SER A 138 6.90 -0.01 5.73
CA SER A 138 7.71 -1.20 6.06
C SER A 138 9.19 -0.86 6.14
N ASN A 139 9.85 -1.26 7.23
CA ASN A 139 11.31 -1.17 7.37
C ASN A 139 12.00 -1.94 6.24
N ASN A 140 12.90 -1.27 5.52
CA ASN A 140 13.61 -1.84 4.37
C ASN A 140 12.65 -2.46 3.34
N GLY A 141 11.38 -2.00 3.31
CA GLY A 141 10.39 -2.41 2.34
C GLY A 141 10.67 -1.82 0.96
N LYS A 142 10.13 -2.45 -0.07
CA LYS A 142 10.24 -1.94 -1.43
C LYS A 142 8.93 -2.11 -2.19
N ILE A 143 8.44 -1.02 -2.80
CA ILE A 143 7.38 -1.05 -3.79
C ILE A 143 7.96 -0.58 -5.12
N VAL A 144 7.75 -1.35 -6.18
CA VAL A 144 8.09 -1.00 -7.56
C VAL A 144 6.82 -1.04 -8.38
N ILE A 145 6.52 0.04 -9.06
CA ILE A 145 5.44 0.13 -10.05
C ILE A 145 6.10 0.50 -11.36
N GLU A 146 5.95 -0.36 -12.37
CA GLU A 146 6.54 -0.14 -13.68
C GLU A 146 5.84 0.99 -14.45
N GLU A 147 6.28 1.26 -15.64
CA GLU A 147 5.88 2.39 -16.48
C GLU A 147 4.38 2.46 -16.79
N GLY A 148 3.88 3.69 -16.99
CA GLY A 148 2.53 3.96 -17.46
C GLY A 148 1.42 3.72 -16.44
N ALA A 149 1.74 3.78 -15.14
CA ALA A 149 0.72 3.63 -14.11
C ALA A 149 -0.15 4.90 -13.97
N GLU A 150 -1.45 4.70 -13.70
CA GLU A 150 -2.41 5.76 -13.39
C GLU A 150 -2.83 5.64 -11.91
N MET A 151 -2.59 6.69 -11.12
CA MET A 151 -2.86 6.71 -9.69
C MET A 151 -3.77 7.87 -9.34
N THR A 152 -4.95 7.60 -8.73
CA THR A 152 -5.94 8.62 -8.40
C THR A 152 -6.43 8.50 -6.96
N THR A 153 -6.45 9.61 -6.21
CA THR A 153 -7.08 9.70 -4.90
C THR A 153 -8.16 10.78 -4.89
N LEU A 154 -9.29 10.53 -4.22
CA LEU A 154 -10.41 11.47 -4.11
C LEU A 154 -10.60 12.00 -2.69
N GLY A 155 -10.26 11.25 -1.65
CA GLY A 155 -10.48 11.62 -0.26
C GLY A 155 -9.51 12.67 0.28
N ASP A 156 -9.89 13.34 1.38
CA ASP A 156 -9.04 14.30 2.09
C ASP A 156 -7.85 13.61 2.76
N GLY A 157 -6.68 14.25 2.80
CA GLY A 157 -5.46 13.68 3.36
C GLY A 157 -4.96 12.42 2.64
N SER A 158 -5.44 12.18 1.40
CA SER A 158 -5.15 10.98 0.62
C SER A 158 -4.06 11.26 -0.41
N HIS A 159 -2.84 10.80 -0.13
CA HIS A 159 -1.71 11.04 -1.02
C HIS A 159 -1.65 10.02 -2.16
N GLY A 160 -1.14 10.43 -3.32
CA GLY A 160 -0.86 9.49 -4.41
C GLY A 160 0.16 8.45 -3.95
N VAL A 161 1.38 8.88 -3.64
CA VAL A 161 2.44 8.02 -3.09
C VAL A 161 2.84 8.53 -1.72
N ALA A 162 2.75 7.69 -0.70
CA ALA A 162 3.10 8.03 0.67
C ALA A 162 4.17 7.08 1.23
N ALA A 163 5.19 7.64 1.88
CA ALA A 163 6.11 6.91 2.71
C ALA A 163 6.18 7.57 4.08
N TYR A 164 5.60 6.97 5.11
CA TYR A 164 5.73 7.45 6.48
C TYR A 164 5.73 6.33 7.51
N ALA A 165 6.32 6.64 8.67
CA ALA A 165 6.39 5.70 9.75
C ALA A 165 4.99 5.37 10.26
N ASP A 166 4.64 4.10 10.30
CA ASP A 166 3.49 3.63 11.05
C ASP A 166 3.75 3.91 12.54
N THR A 167 3.03 4.90 13.09
CA THR A 167 3.16 5.29 14.50
C THR A 167 2.64 4.21 15.45
N SER A 168 1.89 3.23 14.96
CA SER A 168 1.44 2.07 15.73
C SER A 168 2.52 1.00 15.87
N ALA A 169 3.55 1.00 15.03
CA ALA A 169 4.68 0.10 15.15
C ALA A 169 5.63 0.57 16.27
N LYS A 170 5.88 -0.30 17.24
CA LYS A 170 6.92 -0.05 18.26
C LYS A 170 8.30 -0.15 17.60
N GLY A 171 8.79 0.94 17.07
CA GLY A 171 10.11 1.04 16.45
C GLY A 171 10.11 2.05 15.32
N SER A 172 11.22 2.72 15.08
CA SER A 172 11.35 3.64 13.96
C SER A 172 11.28 2.85 12.66
N VAL A 173 10.22 3.04 11.87
CA VAL A 173 10.15 2.54 10.50
C VAL A 173 11.08 3.41 9.65
N ALA A 174 12.02 2.81 8.96
CA ALA A 174 13.04 3.51 8.20
C ALA A 174 13.42 2.78 6.90
N ASN A 175 14.04 3.52 5.97
CA ASN A 175 14.64 2.98 4.74
C ASN A 175 13.65 2.27 3.80
N GLY A 176 12.38 2.66 3.78
CA GLY A 176 11.43 2.19 2.78
C GLY A 176 11.73 2.81 1.40
N ALA A 177 11.54 2.04 0.33
CA ALA A 177 11.73 2.53 -1.04
C ALA A 177 10.45 2.39 -1.87
N VAL A 178 10.11 3.42 -2.63
CA VAL A 178 9.08 3.39 -3.67
C VAL A 178 9.66 3.88 -4.98
N GLU A 179 9.51 3.09 -6.03
CA GLU A 179 9.96 3.39 -7.38
C GLU A 179 8.74 3.43 -8.31
N ILE A 180 8.52 4.55 -8.99
CA ILE A 180 7.42 4.75 -9.94
C ILE A 180 8.02 4.94 -11.32
N GLY A 181 7.66 4.05 -12.23
CA GLY A 181 8.17 3.99 -13.58
C GLY A 181 7.71 5.14 -14.49
N ALA A 182 8.42 5.31 -15.59
CA ALA A 182 8.26 6.40 -16.53
C ALA A 182 6.85 6.54 -17.11
N GLY A 183 6.45 7.76 -17.42
CA GLY A 183 5.15 8.05 -18.04
C GLY A 183 3.93 7.79 -17.12
N SER A 184 4.14 7.53 -15.84
CA SER A 184 3.06 7.37 -14.88
C SER A 184 2.40 8.69 -14.52
N THR A 185 1.14 8.67 -14.08
CA THR A 185 0.39 9.83 -13.63
C THR A 185 -0.10 9.66 -12.20
N ILE A 186 -0.04 10.75 -11.42
CA ILE A 186 -0.52 10.81 -10.04
C ILE A 186 -1.49 11.99 -9.95
N ALA A 187 -2.75 11.74 -9.62
CA ALA A 187 -3.78 12.75 -9.45
C ALA A 187 -4.40 12.67 -8.05
N THR A 188 -4.49 13.83 -7.35
CA THR A 188 -5.13 13.91 -6.04
C THR A 188 -6.14 15.05 -6.03
N ALA A 189 -7.36 14.84 -5.52
CA ALA A 189 -8.44 15.82 -5.49
C ALA A 189 -8.77 16.34 -4.07
N GLY A 190 -8.57 15.56 -3.03
CA GLY A 190 -8.93 15.94 -1.67
C GLY A 190 -8.06 17.03 -1.04
N GLY A 191 -8.57 17.74 -0.04
CA GLY A 191 -7.83 18.74 0.72
C GLY A 191 -6.67 18.12 1.51
N GLY A 192 -5.50 18.77 1.53
CA GLY A 192 -4.30 18.24 2.19
C GLY A 192 -3.72 16.98 1.53
N SER A 193 -4.15 16.67 0.31
CA SER A 193 -3.76 15.46 -0.41
C SER A 193 -2.59 15.74 -1.35
N HIS A 194 -1.42 15.25 -1.01
CA HIS A 194 -0.20 15.50 -1.78
C HIS A 194 -0.01 14.44 -2.88
N GLY A 195 0.57 14.83 -4.01
CA GLY A 195 0.94 13.86 -5.04
C GLY A 195 1.94 12.84 -4.48
N VAL A 196 3.05 13.32 -3.91
CA VAL A 196 4.05 12.48 -3.23
C VAL A 196 4.34 13.05 -1.83
N PHE A 197 4.28 12.19 -0.83
CA PHE A 197 4.50 12.54 0.58
C PHE A 197 5.58 11.64 1.20
N ALA A 198 6.69 12.25 1.63
CA ALA A 198 7.82 11.53 2.22
C ALA A 198 8.09 12.00 3.66
N ASN A 199 7.64 11.22 4.63
CA ASN A 199 7.84 11.49 6.08
C ASN A 199 8.33 10.22 6.82
N MET A 200 9.29 9.53 6.24
CA MET A 200 9.92 8.35 6.82
C MET A 200 11.43 8.53 6.76
N THR A 201 12.12 8.37 7.89
CA THR A 201 13.58 8.48 7.97
C THR A 201 14.26 7.53 6.99
N GLY A 202 15.15 8.04 6.15
CA GLY A 202 15.91 7.25 5.17
C GLY A 202 15.08 6.65 4.04
N SER A 203 13.81 7.05 3.88
CA SER A 203 13.00 6.60 2.74
C SER A 203 13.50 7.20 1.42
N VAL A 204 13.35 6.43 0.35
CA VAL A 204 13.65 6.83 -1.02
C VAL A 204 12.39 6.71 -1.86
N LEU A 205 11.91 7.83 -2.39
CA LEU A 205 10.84 7.87 -3.38
C LEU A 205 11.44 8.31 -4.72
N SER A 206 11.49 7.41 -5.68
CA SER A 206 12.03 7.66 -7.02
C SER A 206 10.88 7.74 -8.02
N LEU A 207 10.87 8.81 -8.78
CA LEU A 207 9.98 9.00 -9.93
C LEU A 207 10.86 9.03 -11.18
N ASP A 208 10.51 8.18 -12.14
CA ASP A 208 11.24 8.09 -13.41
C ASP A 208 10.85 9.23 -14.38
N ASP A 209 11.35 9.18 -15.60
CA ASP A 209 11.10 10.20 -16.61
C ASP A 209 9.61 10.38 -16.93
N ASN A 210 9.19 11.61 -17.15
CA ASN A 210 7.82 11.98 -17.57
C ASN A 210 6.71 11.53 -16.61
N VAL A 211 6.98 11.40 -15.31
CA VAL A 211 5.92 11.23 -14.32
C VAL A 211 5.17 12.55 -14.14
N GLY A 212 3.85 12.51 -14.38
CA GLY A 212 2.95 13.66 -14.21
C GLY A 212 2.33 13.67 -12.82
N ILE A 213 2.30 14.84 -12.14
CA ILE A 213 1.62 15.00 -10.84
C ILE A 213 0.64 16.16 -10.94
N THR A 214 -0.62 15.91 -10.57
CA THR A 214 -1.69 16.92 -10.48
C THR A 214 -2.32 16.85 -9.09
N THR A 215 -2.48 18.01 -8.44
CA THR A 215 -3.18 18.14 -7.16
C THR A 215 -4.21 19.26 -7.26
N GLU A 216 -5.47 18.99 -6.88
CA GLU A 216 -6.57 19.95 -6.99
C GLU A 216 -7.08 20.45 -5.63
N GLY A 217 -6.81 19.73 -4.54
CA GLY A 217 -7.28 20.06 -3.21
C GLY A 217 -6.58 21.25 -2.55
N ASP A 218 -7.28 21.94 -1.64
CA ASP A 218 -6.71 23.00 -0.81
C ASP A 218 -5.56 22.47 0.05
N ALA A 219 -4.50 23.29 0.25
CA ALA A 219 -3.30 22.94 1.01
C ALA A 219 -2.56 21.67 0.50
N SER A 220 -2.77 21.31 -0.76
CA SER A 220 -2.13 20.18 -1.42
C SER A 220 -0.86 20.59 -2.15
N HIS A 221 0.15 19.72 -2.14
CA HIS A 221 1.42 19.93 -2.82
C HIS A 221 1.70 18.80 -3.78
N GLY A 222 2.33 19.09 -4.94
CA GLY A 222 2.82 18.02 -5.84
C GLY A 222 3.78 17.09 -5.10
N LEU A 223 4.77 17.67 -4.39
CA LEU A 223 5.73 16.95 -3.55
C LEU A 223 5.82 17.62 -2.18
N LEU A 224 5.72 16.83 -1.11
CA LEU A 224 5.91 17.28 0.26
C LEU A 224 6.86 16.34 1.01
N ALA A 225 7.97 16.88 1.50
CA ALA A 225 8.88 16.22 2.41
C ALA A 225 9.06 17.12 3.63
N PRO A 226 8.25 16.93 4.69
CA PRO A 226 8.38 17.74 5.91
C PRO A 226 9.72 17.47 6.58
N VAL A 227 10.38 18.55 7.03
CA VAL A 227 11.57 18.43 7.88
C VAL A 227 11.12 18.03 9.29
N SER A 228 11.66 16.98 9.82
CA SER A 228 11.48 16.51 11.21
C SER A 228 12.41 17.23 12.16
#